data_de7ae4ef3dd2eed51b6c7346fbc5943b
#
_entry.id   de7ae4ef3dd2eed51b6c7346fbc5943b
#
_cell.length_a   1.000
_cell.length_b   1.000
_cell.length_c   1.000
_cell.angle_alpha   90.00
_cell.angle_beta   90.00
_cell.angle_gamma   90.00
#
_symmetry.space_group_name_H-M   'P 1'
#
loop_
_entity.id
_entity.type
_entity.pdbx_description
1 polymer ?
#
loop_
_entity_poly.entity_id
_entity_poly.type
_entity_poly.pdbx_seq_one_letter_code
_entity_poly.pdbx_strand_id
1 'polypeptide(L)'
;MARSSVSRKSTALKELAQLRTEIRTLGTSLGRVITQIEGPDTLATVERLRTLAKASRTGDAAAAAALGETVSALSPAEGFNQAMAFTLYFELVNLAEENFRILLLRRRRAARLNADPKSAEARPMRESIESAVIELKQRGVDGAAMQQLVDNIAIELVFTAHPTESKRRTLLAKLRRLAEILRQRGNPEAGNLSFADPACVEREIASLWLTDRSRVARPEVADEARTGLWYFQSTLYETLPRLHADMERALKLHYPDVKAPARWLTFGSWIGGDRDGNPNVTAAVTAQVLGLHRRLALEKMGHAVRELSHNLTVSDLRESVSPAVRRQLKECRHLSKHIELLGSRYPHEPYRLLLGALGERLGLAVAEIKGGEVLTDSAASDDDSPLPTEAVRETFDVISASLKAGRGALLAEGELREIQHTLDIFGLHTAKLDLRQHSAHHENAVAELLDRSDYAKLDEAAKRELLAAALATAKPLGKTALAKLSPSTRNVLDPLHVAALAAEKFGPGALGIYIISMTDAVSDMLEVAYLHKLTGASLPIAPLFET
;
A
#
# COMPACT_ATOMS: atom_id res chain seq x y z
N MET A 1 40.79 -2.86 -20.07
CA MET A 1 40.12 -2.89 -18.73
C MET A 1 40.48 -1.72 -17.81
N ALA A 2 41.70 -1.18 -17.77
CA ALA A 2 42.09 -0.10 -16.83
C ALA A 2 41.39 1.27 -17.07
N ARG A 3 41.11 1.67 -18.31
CA ARG A 3 40.43 2.97 -18.60
C ARG A 3 38.95 3.03 -18.13
N SER A 4 38.25 1.90 -18.07
CA SER A 4 36.87 1.85 -17.60
C SER A 4 36.74 1.95 -16.07
N SER A 5 37.75 1.49 -15.32
CA SER A 5 37.75 1.56 -13.86
C SER A 5 38.04 2.99 -13.34
N VAL A 6 38.92 3.73 -14.03
CA VAL A 6 39.27 5.12 -13.70
C VAL A 6 38.06 6.06 -13.98
N SER A 7 37.36 5.86 -15.10
CA SER A 7 36.15 6.62 -15.44
C SER A 7 35.05 6.41 -14.41
N ARG A 8 34.80 5.15 -13.97
CA ARG A 8 33.79 4.85 -12.95
C ARG A 8 34.10 5.45 -11.58
N LYS A 9 35.37 5.42 -11.14
CA LYS A 9 35.79 6.08 -9.89
C LYS A 9 35.61 7.60 -9.95
N SER A 10 35.93 8.23 -11.07
CA SER A 10 35.72 9.67 -11.27
C SER A 10 34.24 10.07 -11.23
N THR A 11 33.36 9.28 -11.84
CA THR A 11 31.91 9.52 -11.81
C THR A 11 31.35 9.36 -10.40
N ALA A 12 31.72 8.28 -9.67
CA ALA A 12 31.27 8.07 -8.30
C ALA A 12 31.73 9.19 -7.35
N LEU A 13 32.95 9.72 -7.53
CA LEU A 13 33.44 10.85 -6.74
C LEU A 13 32.64 12.14 -7.01
N LYS A 14 32.28 12.41 -8.27
CA LYS A 14 31.42 13.57 -8.63
C LYS A 14 30.03 13.42 -8.06
N GLU A 15 29.45 12.23 -8.11
CA GLU A 15 28.15 11.91 -7.54
C GLU A 15 28.14 12.14 -6.02
N LEU A 16 29.14 11.63 -5.29
CA LEU A 16 29.27 11.88 -3.85
C LEU A 16 29.49 13.37 -3.51
N ALA A 17 30.18 14.12 -4.35
CA ALA A 17 30.36 15.56 -4.17
C ALA A 17 29.02 16.31 -4.29
N GLN A 18 28.15 15.89 -5.21
CA GLN A 18 26.81 16.45 -5.34
C GLN A 18 25.96 16.22 -4.08
N LEU A 19 25.91 14.99 -3.56
CA LEU A 19 25.20 14.66 -2.31
C LEU A 19 25.72 15.49 -1.13
N ARG A 20 27.04 15.59 -0.97
CA ARG A 20 27.66 16.40 0.09
C ARG A 20 27.27 17.89 -0.02
N THR A 21 27.14 18.40 -1.23
CA THR A 21 26.70 19.78 -1.46
C THR A 21 25.23 19.97 -1.08
N GLU A 22 24.38 19.03 -1.42
CA GLU A 22 22.95 19.06 -1.06
C GLU A 22 22.75 18.99 0.46
N ILE A 23 23.43 18.06 1.16
CA ILE A 23 23.41 17.96 2.62
C ILE A 23 23.89 19.26 3.27
N ARG A 24 24.99 19.87 2.75
CA ARG A 24 25.50 21.15 3.26
C ARG A 24 24.49 22.26 3.07
N THR A 25 23.83 22.34 1.92
CA THR A 25 22.80 23.33 1.63
C THR A 25 21.63 23.22 2.59
N LEU A 26 21.11 22.01 2.80
CA LEU A 26 20.02 21.74 3.75
C LEU A 26 20.42 22.08 5.19
N GLY A 27 21.63 21.70 5.61
CA GLY A 27 22.15 22.06 6.93
C GLY A 27 22.29 23.57 7.11
N THR A 28 22.75 24.30 6.08
CA THR A 28 22.82 25.77 6.11
C THR A 28 21.43 26.39 6.19
N SER A 29 20.45 25.89 5.43
CA SER A 29 19.06 26.37 5.51
C SER A 29 18.45 26.11 6.88
N LEU A 30 18.71 24.94 7.48
CA LEU A 30 18.28 24.64 8.85
C LEU A 30 18.92 25.62 9.85
N GLY A 31 20.23 25.90 9.73
CA GLY A 31 20.92 26.86 10.60
C GLY A 31 20.31 28.26 10.52
N ARG A 32 19.97 28.74 9.31
CA ARG A 32 19.28 30.03 9.14
C ARG A 32 17.90 30.03 9.81
N VAL A 33 17.14 28.99 9.64
CA VAL A 33 15.80 28.82 10.25
C VAL A 33 15.91 28.84 11.79
N ILE A 34 16.86 28.10 12.36
CA ILE A 34 17.10 28.09 13.82
C ILE A 34 17.49 29.48 14.29
N THR A 35 18.40 30.15 13.60
CA THR A 35 18.82 31.51 13.96
C THR A 35 17.66 32.51 13.91
N GLN A 36 16.79 32.40 12.92
CA GLN A 36 15.64 33.27 12.73
C GLN A 36 14.55 33.07 13.78
N ILE A 37 14.30 31.84 14.19
CA ILE A 37 13.19 31.50 15.10
C ILE A 37 13.64 31.50 16.56
N GLU A 38 14.80 30.89 16.86
CA GLU A 38 15.27 30.64 18.24
C GLU A 38 16.45 31.56 18.64
N GLY A 39 16.99 32.31 17.70
CA GLY A 39 18.14 33.16 17.91
C GLY A 39 19.51 32.51 17.64
N PRO A 40 20.57 33.34 17.54
CA PRO A 40 21.92 32.90 17.18
C PRO A 40 22.57 31.99 18.24
N ASP A 41 22.23 32.18 19.54
CA ASP A 41 22.82 31.44 20.64
C ASP A 41 22.40 29.95 20.61
N THR A 42 21.17 29.67 20.20
CA THR A 42 20.70 28.31 19.99
C THR A 42 21.50 27.58 18.92
N LEU A 43 21.77 28.23 17.77
CA LEU A 43 22.60 27.67 16.72
C LEU A 43 24.06 27.48 17.19
N ALA A 44 24.63 28.47 17.92
CA ALA A 44 25.97 28.33 18.47
C ALA A 44 26.13 27.12 19.38
N THR A 45 25.10 26.84 20.19
CA THR A 45 25.05 25.63 21.06
C THR A 45 24.96 24.35 20.25
N VAL A 46 24.12 24.28 19.19
CA VAL A 46 24.06 23.14 18.25
C VAL A 46 25.44 22.85 17.66
N GLU A 47 26.13 23.86 17.15
CA GLU A 47 27.46 23.72 16.52
C GLU A 47 28.53 23.32 17.54
N ARG A 48 28.46 23.83 18.76
CA ARG A 48 29.34 23.41 19.86
C ARG A 48 29.14 21.91 20.19
N LEU A 49 27.91 21.49 20.41
CA LEU A 49 27.58 20.08 20.69
C LEU A 49 28.02 19.16 19.53
N ARG A 50 27.78 19.57 18.28
CA ARG A 50 28.20 18.83 17.10
C ARG A 50 29.73 18.68 17.01
N THR A 51 30.48 19.72 17.33
CA THR A 51 31.94 19.73 17.30
C THR A 51 32.52 18.84 18.39
N LEU A 52 32.02 18.96 19.62
CA LEU A 52 32.44 18.14 20.77
C LEU A 52 32.12 16.66 20.54
N ALA A 53 30.93 16.36 20.00
CA ALA A 53 30.53 14.98 19.70
C ALA A 53 31.44 14.33 18.61
N LYS A 54 31.88 15.10 17.62
CA LYS A 54 32.82 14.60 16.60
C LYS A 54 34.20 14.32 17.20
N ALA A 55 34.73 15.21 18.02
CA ALA A 55 36.02 15.03 18.68
C ALA A 55 35.99 13.85 19.66
N SER A 56 34.93 13.74 20.46
CA SER A 56 34.72 12.59 21.36
C SER A 56 34.73 11.26 20.63
N ARG A 57 34.09 11.15 19.46
CA ARG A 57 34.10 9.93 18.63
C ARG A 57 35.46 9.54 18.09
N THR A 58 36.38 10.48 17.97
CA THR A 58 37.78 10.21 17.55
C THR A 58 38.71 9.94 18.73
N GLY A 59 38.18 9.77 19.96
CA GLY A 59 38.91 9.38 21.14
C GLY A 59 39.35 10.54 22.02
N ASP A 60 38.91 11.78 21.77
CA ASP A 60 39.24 12.94 22.61
C ASP A 60 38.42 12.92 23.92
N ALA A 61 39.06 12.51 25.03
CA ALA A 61 38.47 12.40 26.35
C ALA A 61 38.04 13.79 26.92
N ALA A 62 38.80 14.86 26.61
CA ALA A 62 38.48 16.19 27.05
C ALA A 62 37.21 16.70 26.35
N ALA A 63 37.07 16.43 25.06
CA ALA A 63 35.85 16.73 24.31
C ALA A 63 34.65 15.93 24.82
N ALA A 64 34.85 14.68 25.24
CA ALA A 64 33.77 13.87 25.83
C ALA A 64 33.28 14.44 27.17
N ALA A 65 34.21 14.87 28.06
CA ALA A 65 33.88 15.54 29.32
C ALA A 65 33.13 16.87 29.07
N ALA A 66 33.66 17.72 28.19
CA ALA A 66 33.06 19.02 27.84
C ALA A 66 31.66 18.86 27.18
N LEU A 67 31.45 17.77 26.43
CA LEU A 67 30.11 17.43 25.88
C LEU A 67 29.12 17.16 27.00
N GLY A 68 29.51 16.30 27.98
CA GLY A 68 28.69 15.99 29.14
C GLY A 68 28.32 17.23 29.96
N GLU A 69 29.32 18.08 30.27
CA GLU A 69 29.08 19.34 30.98
C GLU A 69 28.14 20.28 30.22
N THR A 70 28.36 20.44 28.89
CA THR A 70 27.51 21.29 28.05
C THR A 70 26.07 20.79 28.05
N VAL A 71 25.82 19.48 27.93
CA VAL A 71 24.48 18.91 27.94
C VAL A 71 23.82 19.06 29.32
N SER A 72 24.56 18.83 30.39
CA SER A 72 24.03 18.92 31.77
C SER A 72 23.69 20.36 32.19
N ALA A 73 24.28 21.35 31.55
CA ALA A 73 24.01 22.77 31.80
C ALA A 73 22.75 23.30 31.07
N LEU A 74 22.19 22.54 30.11
CA LEU A 74 20.99 22.95 29.38
C LEU A 74 19.75 22.87 30.24
N SER A 75 18.91 23.87 30.19
CA SER A 75 17.54 23.79 30.67
C SER A 75 16.73 22.79 29.82
N PRO A 76 15.59 22.25 30.31
CA PRO A 76 14.74 21.36 29.54
C PRO A 76 14.30 21.94 28.19
N ALA A 77 14.01 23.24 28.12
CA ALA A 77 13.61 23.93 26.89
C ALA A 77 14.76 24.01 25.89
N GLU A 78 15.96 24.39 26.33
CA GLU A 78 17.16 24.41 25.49
C GLU A 78 17.50 22.99 25.02
N GLY A 79 17.46 21.99 25.92
CA GLY A 79 17.67 20.59 25.57
C GLY A 79 16.70 20.11 24.51
N PHE A 80 15.43 20.50 24.59
CA PHE A 80 14.42 20.19 23.56
C PHE A 80 14.80 20.81 22.20
N ASN A 81 15.18 22.08 22.16
CA ASN A 81 15.59 22.76 20.92
C ASN A 81 16.83 22.09 20.30
N GLN A 82 17.80 21.68 21.11
CA GLN A 82 18.98 20.95 20.64
C GLN A 82 18.59 19.58 20.06
N ALA A 83 17.76 18.79 20.75
CA ALA A 83 17.27 17.52 20.28
C ALA A 83 16.47 17.65 18.98
N MET A 84 15.65 18.71 18.87
CA MET A 84 14.89 19.02 17.67
C MET A 84 15.81 19.36 16.48
N ALA A 85 16.86 20.16 16.71
CA ALA A 85 17.83 20.52 15.67
C ALA A 85 18.53 19.28 15.09
N PHE A 86 19.04 18.38 15.94
CA PHE A 86 19.67 17.15 15.48
C PHE A 86 18.67 16.19 14.80
N THR A 87 17.47 16.05 15.35
CA THR A 87 16.43 15.20 14.75
C THR A 87 16.09 15.67 13.34
N LEU A 88 15.83 16.96 13.18
CA LEU A 88 15.50 17.52 11.88
C LEU A 88 16.69 17.46 10.91
N TYR A 89 17.92 17.71 11.39
CA TYR A 89 19.13 17.54 10.58
C TYR A 89 19.25 16.13 10.01
N PHE A 90 19.06 15.08 10.82
CA PHE A 90 19.12 13.70 10.35
C PHE A 90 17.99 13.37 9.38
N GLU A 91 16.78 13.89 9.59
CA GLU A 91 15.67 13.73 8.62
C GLU A 91 16.01 14.39 7.27
N LEU A 92 16.63 15.56 7.28
CA LEU A 92 17.07 16.25 6.06
C LEU A 92 18.18 15.49 5.34
N VAL A 93 19.13 14.90 6.08
CA VAL A 93 20.21 14.06 5.51
C VAL A 93 19.61 12.82 4.85
N ASN A 94 18.73 12.10 5.54
CA ASN A 94 18.06 10.91 4.99
C ASN A 94 17.28 11.27 3.72
N LEU A 95 16.57 12.41 3.74
CA LEU A 95 15.83 12.89 2.58
C LEU A 95 16.74 13.20 1.38
N ALA A 96 17.89 13.82 1.63
CA ALA A 96 18.90 14.11 0.59
C ALA A 96 19.46 12.81 0.00
N GLU A 97 19.77 11.82 0.84
CA GLU A 97 20.28 10.52 0.40
C GLU A 97 19.26 9.75 -0.44
N GLU A 98 17.99 9.72 -0.02
CA GLU A 98 16.89 9.09 -0.79
C GLU A 98 16.71 9.79 -2.14
N ASN A 99 16.63 11.11 -2.13
CA ASN A 99 16.48 11.92 -3.35
C ASN A 99 17.64 11.68 -4.32
N PHE A 100 18.85 11.68 -3.80
CA PHE A 100 20.07 11.43 -4.57
C PHE A 100 20.05 10.02 -5.19
N ARG A 101 19.64 8.99 -4.42
CA ARG A 101 19.49 7.62 -4.93
C ARG A 101 18.49 7.55 -6.09
N ILE A 102 17.35 8.21 -5.94
CA ILE A 102 16.32 8.28 -7.00
C ILE A 102 16.89 8.96 -8.27
N LEU A 103 17.62 10.07 -8.11
CA LEU A 103 18.24 10.77 -9.22
C LEU A 103 19.27 9.91 -9.96
N LEU A 104 20.09 9.15 -9.23
CA LEU A 104 21.04 8.20 -9.84
C LEU A 104 20.33 7.11 -10.64
N LEU A 105 19.27 6.53 -10.09
CA LEU A 105 18.49 5.49 -10.78
C LEU A 105 17.83 6.05 -12.06
N ARG A 106 17.28 7.26 -12.01
CA ARG A 106 16.70 7.94 -13.17
C ARG A 106 17.74 8.23 -14.25
N ARG A 107 18.91 8.75 -13.86
CA ARG A 107 20.03 9.00 -14.79
C ARG A 107 20.52 7.73 -15.45
N ARG A 108 20.69 6.63 -14.71
CA ARG A 108 21.07 5.33 -15.27
C ARG A 108 20.02 4.80 -16.23
N ARG A 109 18.71 4.94 -15.90
CA ARG A 109 17.61 4.56 -16.80
C ARG A 109 17.61 5.39 -18.08
N ALA A 110 17.79 6.71 -17.98
CA ALA A 110 17.87 7.60 -19.16
C ALA A 110 19.11 7.31 -20.02
N ALA A 111 20.28 7.12 -19.40
CA ALA A 111 21.51 6.75 -20.12
C ALA A 111 21.34 5.45 -20.89
N ARG A 112 20.69 4.43 -20.29
CA ARG A 112 20.40 3.16 -20.93
C ARG A 112 19.50 3.29 -22.17
N LEU A 113 18.46 4.11 -22.08
CA LEU A 113 17.52 4.32 -23.21
C LEU A 113 18.19 4.95 -24.43
N ASN A 114 19.26 5.72 -24.22
CA ASN A 114 20.03 6.43 -25.24
C ASN A 114 21.34 5.71 -25.62
N ALA A 115 21.63 4.56 -24.99
CA ALA A 115 22.89 3.84 -25.21
C ALA A 115 22.85 2.98 -26.48
N ASP A 116 24.02 2.80 -27.11
CA ASP A 116 24.19 1.77 -28.15
C ASP A 116 23.82 0.39 -27.56
N PRO A 117 22.94 -0.40 -28.21
CA PRO A 117 22.53 -1.73 -27.72
C PRO A 117 23.70 -2.67 -27.41
N LYS A 118 24.86 -2.47 -28.01
CA LYS A 118 26.08 -3.25 -27.78
C LYS A 118 26.94 -2.73 -26.64
N SER A 119 26.65 -1.58 -26.08
CA SER A 119 27.44 -0.95 -25.02
C SER A 119 27.15 -1.57 -23.64
N ALA A 120 28.08 -1.37 -22.71
CA ALA A 120 27.89 -1.78 -21.32
C ALA A 120 26.79 -0.97 -20.61
N GLU A 121 26.48 0.23 -21.13
CA GLU A 121 25.44 1.14 -20.61
C GLU A 121 24.04 0.68 -20.99
N ALA A 122 23.88 -0.08 -22.07
CA ALA A 122 22.63 -0.70 -22.50
C ALA A 122 22.21 -1.89 -21.60
N ARG A 123 23.10 -2.40 -20.75
CA ARG A 123 22.76 -3.51 -19.84
C ARG A 123 21.66 -3.10 -18.86
N PRO A 124 20.73 -4.02 -18.52
CA PRO A 124 19.72 -3.75 -17.53
C PRO A 124 20.36 -3.41 -16.17
N MET A 125 19.65 -2.61 -15.41
CA MET A 125 20.09 -2.30 -14.05
C MET A 125 20.14 -3.59 -13.23
N ARG A 126 21.21 -3.76 -12.46
CA ARG A 126 21.34 -4.86 -11.52
C ARG A 126 20.11 -4.88 -10.58
N GLU A 127 19.66 -6.07 -10.23
CA GLU A 127 18.51 -6.27 -9.33
C GLU A 127 17.18 -5.72 -9.90
N SER A 128 17.07 -5.55 -11.23
CA SER A 128 15.81 -5.27 -11.91
C SER A 128 15.13 -6.55 -12.37
N ILE A 129 13.81 -6.49 -12.60
CA ILE A 129 13.03 -7.59 -13.17
C ILE A 129 13.66 -8.07 -14.47
N GLU A 130 14.04 -7.15 -15.35
CA GLU A 130 14.67 -7.52 -16.63
C GLU A 130 16.03 -8.22 -16.44
N SER A 131 16.83 -7.80 -15.44
CA SER A 131 18.11 -8.50 -15.18
C SER A 131 17.88 -9.93 -14.69
N ALA A 132 16.84 -10.17 -13.89
CA ALA A 132 16.46 -11.51 -13.43
C ALA A 132 15.98 -12.39 -14.61
N VAL A 133 15.14 -11.84 -15.49
CA VAL A 133 14.66 -12.54 -16.69
C VAL A 133 15.81 -12.93 -17.61
N ILE A 134 16.78 -12.03 -17.83
CA ILE A 134 17.98 -12.32 -18.62
C ILE A 134 18.84 -13.41 -17.97
N GLU A 135 19.03 -13.32 -16.65
CA GLU A 135 19.82 -14.32 -15.92
C GLU A 135 19.19 -15.72 -16.01
N LEU A 136 17.87 -15.83 -15.87
CA LEU A 136 17.15 -17.10 -16.06
C LEU A 136 17.35 -17.65 -17.46
N LYS A 137 17.26 -16.80 -18.49
CA LYS A 137 17.54 -17.21 -19.88
C LYS A 137 18.97 -17.69 -20.08
N GLN A 138 19.95 -17.00 -19.48
CA GLN A 138 21.36 -17.41 -19.55
C GLN A 138 21.63 -18.74 -18.81
N ARG A 139 20.85 -19.07 -17.79
CA ARG A 139 20.89 -20.36 -17.08
C ARG A 139 20.18 -21.48 -17.84
N GLY A 140 19.64 -21.22 -19.03
CA GLY A 140 19.01 -22.22 -19.89
C GLY A 140 17.53 -22.48 -19.61
N VAL A 141 16.85 -21.60 -18.83
CA VAL A 141 15.41 -21.69 -18.65
C VAL A 141 14.73 -21.40 -19.98
N ASP A 142 13.96 -22.36 -20.49
CA ASP A 142 13.21 -22.23 -21.73
C ASP A 142 11.86 -21.50 -21.53
N GLY A 143 11.11 -21.28 -22.62
CA GLY A 143 9.84 -20.58 -22.58
C GLY A 143 8.76 -21.31 -21.76
N ALA A 144 8.72 -22.64 -21.80
CA ALA A 144 7.73 -23.43 -21.07
C ALA A 144 8.00 -23.39 -19.56
N ALA A 145 9.26 -23.57 -19.15
CA ALA A 145 9.68 -23.44 -17.76
C ALA A 145 9.48 -22.01 -17.23
N MET A 146 9.74 -21.00 -18.08
CA MET A 146 9.49 -19.59 -17.71
C MET A 146 7.99 -19.32 -17.54
N GLN A 147 7.11 -19.86 -18.40
CA GLN A 147 5.67 -19.74 -18.21
C GLN A 147 5.22 -20.36 -16.90
N GLN A 148 5.71 -21.57 -16.60
CA GLN A 148 5.40 -22.24 -15.32
C GLN A 148 5.88 -21.41 -14.11
N LEU A 149 7.05 -20.79 -14.20
CA LEU A 149 7.56 -19.88 -13.15
C LEU A 149 6.63 -18.69 -12.94
N VAL A 150 6.25 -17.97 -13.99
CA VAL A 150 5.44 -16.76 -13.86
C VAL A 150 3.99 -17.07 -13.50
N ASP A 151 3.46 -18.23 -13.87
CA ASP A 151 2.11 -18.68 -13.48
C ASP A 151 2.03 -18.99 -11.97
N ASN A 152 3.15 -19.35 -11.35
CA ASN A 152 3.23 -19.68 -9.92
C ASN A 152 3.84 -18.57 -9.06
N ILE A 153 4.25 -17.44 -9.64
CA ILE A 153 4.78 -16.33 -8.85
C ILE A 153 3.68 -15.66 -8.05
N ALA A 154 3.87 -15.57 -6.74
CA ALA A 154 2.98 -14.88 -5.82
C ALA A 154 3.80 -14.14 -4.77
N ILE A 155 3.68 -12.82 -4.73
CA ILE A 155 4.32 -11.96 -3.73
C ILE A 155 3.22 -11.19 -3.03
N GLU A 156 3.10 -11.38 -1.72
CA GLU A 156 2.19 -10.59 -0.88
C GLU A 156 2.99 -9.84 0.18
N LEU A 157 2.92 -8.52 0.14
CA LEU A 157 3.58 -7.64 1.10
C LEU A 157 2.59 -7.25 2.19
N VAL A 158 2.88 -7.61 3.44
CA VAL A 158 1.95 -7.43 4.56
C VAL A 158 2.33 -6.20 5.38
N PHE A 159 1.38 -5.29 5.56
CA PHE A 159 1.50 -4.15 6.45
C PHE A 159 1.15 -4.55 7.88
N THR A 160 2.09 -4.30 8.80
CA THR A 160 1.88 -4.53 10.23
C THR A 160 1.90 -3.21 10.99
N ALA A 161 1.17 -3.11 12.10
CA ALA A 161 1.27 -1.99 13.01
C ALA A 161 2.53 -2.15 13.87
N HIS A 162 3.44 -1.14 13.84
CA HIS A 162 4.60 -1.13 14.71
C HIS A 162 4.61 0.13 15.57
N PRO A 163 4.63 0.03 16.92
CA PRO A 163 4.53 1.18 17.82
C PRO A 163 5.63 2.22 17.63
N THR A 164 6.82 1.81 17.15
CA THR A 164 7.99 2.69 16.95
C THR A 164 7.94 3.51 15.68
N GLU A 165 7.07 3.19 14.72
CA GLU A 165 6.98 3.88 13.42
C GLU A 165 5.93 5.00 13.40
N SER A 166 5.50 5.48 14.54
CA SER A 166 4.37 6.39 14.67
C SER A 166 4.70 7.86 14.36
N LYS A 167 5.42 8.15 13.27
CA LYS A 167 5.55 9.53 12.79
C LYS A 167 4.17 10.09 12.44
N ARG A 168 3.89 11.33 12.89
CA ARG A 168 2.64 12.01 12.54
C ARG A 168 2.54 12.19 11.02
N ARG A 169 1.38 11.89 10.43
CA ARG A 169 1.13 12.10 8.99
C ARG A 169 1.47 13.51 8.51
N THR A 170 1.27 14.51 9.38
CA THR A 170 1.65 15.89 9.10
C THR A 170 3.13 16.02 8.82
N LEU A 171 4.00 15.36 9.60
CA LEU A 171 5.46 15.39 9.37
C LEU A 171 5.82 14.65 8.08
N LEU A 172 5.22 13.47 7.84
CA LEU A 172 5.44 12.70 6.61
C LEU A 172 5.05 13.50 5.36
N ALA A 173 3.90 14.20 5.40
CA ALA A 173 3.44 15.03 4.29
C ALA A 173 4.40 16.21 4.02
N LYS A 174 4.93 16.86 5.07
CA LYS A 174 5.91 17.95 4.94
C LYS A 174 7.26 17.47 4.40
N LEU A 175 7.77 16.34 4.89
CA LEU A 175 8.99 15.72 4.37
C LEU A 175 8.83 15.33 2.89
N ARG A 176 7.69 14.76 2.51
CA ARG A 176 7.37 14.46 1.11
C ARG A 176 7.36 15.72 0.24
N ARG A 177 6.75 16.80 0.72
CA ARG A 177 6.74 18.08 0.01
C ARG A 177 8.15 18.65 -0.17
N LEU A 178 8.99 18.57 0.86
CA LEU A 178 10.38 18.96 0.76
C LEU A 178 11.15 18.09 -0.24
N ALA A 179 10.93 16.76 -0.24
CA ALA A 179 11.50 15.85 -1.24
C ALA A 179 11.11 16.24 -2.66
N GLU A 180 9.86 16.65 -2.88
CA GLU A 180 9.39 17.11 -4.19
C GLU A 180 10.09 18.40 -4.63
N ILE A 181 10.23 19.38 -3.73
CA ILE A 181 11.00 20.61 -3.99
C ILE A 181 12.44 20.29 -4.41
N LEU A 182 13.11 19.38 -3.69
CA LEU A 182 14.48 18.97 -4.00
C LEU A 182 14.59 18.28 -5.36
N ARG A 183 13.64 17.40 -5.68
CA ARG A 183 13.57 16.68 -6.98
C ARG A 183 13.40 17.64 -8.15
N GLN A 184 12.57 18.66 -8.00
CA GLN A 184 12.32 19.65 -9.06
C GLN A 184 13.50 20.60 -9.23
N ARG A 185 14.21 20.96 -8.17
CA ARG A 185 15.47 21.72 -8.26
C ARG A 185 16.55 20.96 -9.03
N GLY A 186 16.55 19.63 -8.93
CA GLY A 186 17.47 18.76 -9.71
C GLY A 186 17.11 18.65 -11.19
N ASN A 187 15.93 19.12 -11.62
CA ASN A 187 15.47 19.13 -12.99
C ASN A 187 14.69 20.43 -13.32
N PRO A 188 15.39 21.51 -13.63
CA PRO A 188 14.78 22.82 -13.86
C PRO A 188 13.76 22.86 -15.01
N GLU A 189 13.89 21.96 -15.99
CA GLU A 189 12.98 21.91 -17.15
C GLU A 189 11.60 21.32 -16.85
N ALA A 190 11.46 20.61 -15.73
CA ALA A 190 10.19 20.01 -15.30
C ALA A 190 9.42 20.87 -14.29
N GLY A 191 9.79 22.14 -14.11
CA GLY A 191 9.52 22.92 -12.93
C GLY A 191 8.15 23.55 -12.81
N ASN A 192 7.52 23.31 -11.68
CA ASN A 192 6.52 24.22 -11.11
C ASN A 192 7.25 25.49 -10.65
N LEU A 193 6.95 26.63 -11.27
CA LEU A 193 7.57 27.93 -10.97
C LEU A 193 7.54 28.31 -9.48
N SER A 194 6.56 27.77 -8.70
CA SER A 194 6.47 28.02 -7.26
C SER A 194 7.62 27.42 -6.45
N PHE A 195 8.38 26.47 -7.01
CA PHE A 195 9.54 25.84 -6.35
C PHE A 195 10.89 26.42 -6.81
N ALA A 196 10.89 27.33 -7.77
CA ALA A 196 12.09 28.05 -8.20
C ALA A 196 12.62 29.02 -7.15
N ASP A 197 11.75 29.49 -6.23
CA ASP A 197 12.13 30.40 -5.13
C ASP A 197 13.10 29.70 -4.15
N PRO A 198 14.31 30.22 -3.94
CA PRO A 198 15.27 29.68 -2.97
C PRO A 198 14.71 29.53 -1.55
N ALA A 199 13.79 30.41 -1.14
CA ALA A 199 13.17 30.39 0.17
C ALA A 199 12.17 29.26 0.39
N CYS A 200 11.77 28.50 -0.65
CA CYS A 200 10.86 27.36 -0.50
C CYS A 200 11.35 26.32 0.50
N VAL A 201 12.64 25.98 0.45
CA VAL A 201 13.24 25.00 1.36
C VAL A 201 13.23 25.53 2.79
N GLU A 202 13.57 26.78 3.00
CA GLU A 202 13.58 27.39 4.34
C GLU A 202 12.17 27.46 4.94
N ARG A 203 11.16 27.79 4.13
CA ARG A 203 9.75 27.77 4.57
C ARG A 203 9.28 26.38 5.00
N GLU A 204 9.64 25.33 4.27
CA GLU A 204 9.28 23.96 4.66
C GLU A 204 10.05 23.50 5.91
N ILE A 205 11.34 23.86 6.04
CA ILE A 205 12.14 23.59 7.24
C ILE A 205 11.56 24.34 8.44
N ALA A 206 11.21 25.62 8.30
CA ALA A 206 10.56 26.40 9.36
C ALA A 206 9.21 25.78 9.76
N SER A 207 8.43 25.34 8.78
CA SER A 207 7.18 24.63 9.01
C SER A 207 7.38 23.31 9.76
N LEU A 208 8.45 22.56 9.48
CA LEU A 208 8.82 21.34 10.22
C LEU A 208 9.30 21.66 11.63
N TRP A 209 10.08 22.73 11.81
CA TRP A 209 10.57 23.20 13.11
C TRP A 209 9.42 23.57 14.05
N LEU A 210 8.43 24.31 13.55
CA LEU A 210 7.27 24.79 14.29
C LEU A 210 6.15 23.73 14.44
N THR A 211 6.33 22.54 13.89
CA THR A 211 5.34 21.46 13.99
C THR A 211 5.60 20.62 15.22
N ASP A 212 4.60 20.49 16.10
CA ASP A 212 4.68 19.59 17.24
C ASP A 212 4.85 18.14 16.76
N ARG A 213 5.86 17.46 17.31
CA ARG A 213 6.20 16.07 17.01
C ARG A 213 5.52 15.09 17.94
N SER A 214 5.20 15.55 19.14
CA SER A 214 4.51 14.73 20.14
C SER A 214 3.04 14.53 19.78
N ARG A 215 2.49 13.39 20.15
CA ARG A 215 1.05 13.14 20.09
C ARG A 215 0.50 13.34 21.51
N VAL A 216 -0.45 14.24 21.66
CA VAL A 216 -1.16 14.46 22.93
C VAL A 216 -2.12 13.30 23.18
N ALA A 217 -2.80 12.81 22.15
CA ALA A 217 -3.69 11.67 22.24
C ALA A 217 -2.99 10.38 21.77
N ARG A 218 -3.25 9.28 22.48
CA ARG A 218 -2.83 7.94 22.05
C ARG A 218 -3.53 7.61 20.72
N PRO A 219 -2.81 7.15 19.68
CA PRO A 219 -3.45 6.80 18.41
C PRO A 219 -4.40 5.61 18.61
N GLU A 220 -5.56 5.69 17.97
CA GLU A 220 -6.48 4.58 17.83
C GLU A 220 -6.04 3.66 16.69
N VAL A 221 -6.51 2.40 16.69
CA VAL A 221 -6.24 1.44 15.60
C VAL A 221 -6.66 1.97 14.23
N ALA A 222 -7.77 2.71 14.17
CA ALA A 222 -8.22 3.37 12.96
C ALA A 222 -7.25 4.44 12.45
N ASP A 223 -6.51 5.12 13.34
CA ASP A 223 -5.47 6.09 12.93
C ASP A 223 -4.23 5.41 12.38
N GLU A 224 -3.88 4.24 12.94
CA GLU A 224 -2.82 3.39 12.42
C GLU A 224 -3.18 2.90 11.00
N ALA A 225 -4.40 2.41 10.79
CA ALA A 225 -4.89 2.01 9.48
C ALA A 225 -4.86 3.17 8.47
N ARG A 226 -5.30 4.37 8.86
CA ARG A 226 -5.21 5.58 8.02
C ARG A 226 -3.76 5.95 7.71
N THR A 227 -2.83 5.67 8.60
CA THR A 227 -1.39 5.92 8.36
C THR A 227 -0.82 4.91 7.36
N GLY A 228 -1.14 3.62 7.49
CA GLY A 228 -0.81 2.60 6.49
C GLY A 228 -1.37 2.95 5.10
N LEU A 229 -2.66 3.29 5.03
CA LEU A 229 -3.32 3.69 3.79
C LEU A 229 -2.74 4.98 3.16
N TRP A 230 -2.14 5.86 3.95
CA TRP A 230 -1.45 7.03 3.41
C TRP A 230 -0.28 6.65 2.49
N TYR A 231 0.47 5.59 2.79
CA TYR A 231 1.54 5.09 1.91
C TYR A 231 0.96 4.55 0.59
N PHE A 232 -0.16 3.84 0.65
CA PHE A 232 -0.87 3.42 -0.56
C PHE A 232 -1.27 4.63 -1.40
N GLN A 233 -1.99 5.58 -0.79
CA GLN A 233 -2.51 6.77 -1.46
C GLN A 233 -1.42 7.63 -2.07
N SER A 234 -0.31 7.80 -1.36
CA SER A 234 0.73 8.76 -1.69
C SER A 234 1.83 8.21 -2.61
N THR A 235 2.01 6.89 -2.66
CA THR A 235 3.18 6.31 -3.34
C THR A 235 2.84 5.01 -4.10
N LEU A 236 2.20 4.03 -3.44
CA LEU A 236 2.11 2.69 -3.99
C LEU A 236 1.19 2.61 -5.21
N TYR A 237 0.04 3.28 -5.18
CA TYR A 237 -0.89 3.34 -6.32
C TYR A 237 -0.28 3.93 -7.59
N GLU A 238 0.67 4.86 -7.47
CA GLU A 238 1.33 5.48 -8.62
C GLU A 238 2.56 4.69 -9.11
N THR A 239 3.18 3.91 -8.21
CA THR A 239 4.49 3.30 -8.50
C THR A 239 4.36 1.85 -8.95
N LEU A 240 3.49 1.08 -8.33
CA LEU A 240 3.46 -0.37 -8.50
C LEU A 240 2.89 -0.84 -9.86
N PRO A 241 1.93 -0.17 -10.50
CA PRO A 241 1.53 -0.54 -11.87
C PRO A 241 2.70 -0.55 -12.85
N ARG A 242 3.74 0.27 -12.59
CA ARG A 242 4.97 0.29 -13.41
C ARG A 242 5.79 -0.98 -13.28
N LEU A 243 5.73 -1.69 -12.14
CA LEU A 243 6.40 -2.98 -11.97
C LEU A 243 5.74 -4.05 -12.84
N HIS A 244 4.40 -4.04 -12.96
CA HIS A 244 3.69 -4.91 -13.90
C HIS A 244 4.10 -4.63 -15.34
N ALA A 245 4.15 -3.36 -15.74
CA ALA A 245 4.61 -2.95 -17.07
C ALA A 245 6.09 -3.33 -17.32
N ASP A 246 6.95 -3.26 -16.29
CA ASP A 246 8.35 -3.69 -16.39
C ASP A 246 8.46 -5.22 -16.57
N MET A 247 7.60 -6.01 -15.88
CA MET A 247 7.51 -7.46 -16.05
C MET A 247 7.06 -7.84 -17.46
N GLU A 248 5.96 -7.25 -17.93
CA GLU A 248 5.45 -7.49 -19.28
C GLU A 248 6.49 -7.16 -20.36
N ARG A 249 7.17 -6.01 -20.22
CA ARG A 249 8.20 -5.59 -21.16
C ARG A 249 9.40 -6.54 -21.16
N ALA A 250 9.86 -6.96 -19.99
CA ALA A 250 10.97 -7.89 -19.87
C ALA A 250 10.64 -9.25 -20.48
N LEU A 251 9.46 -9.79 -20.22
CA LEU A 251 8.99 -11.04 -20.80
C LEU A 251 8.84 -10.91 -22.33
N LYS A 252 8.16 -9.88 -22.81
CA LYS A 252 7.97 -9.65 -24.26
C LYS A 252 9.29 -9.54 -25.03
N LEU A 253 10.33 -8.97 -24.39
CA LEU A 253 11.65 -8.81 -25.02
C LEU A 253 12.46 -10.11 -25.04
N HIS A 254 12.40 -10.90 -23.98
CA HIS A 254 13.29 -12.07 -23.80
C HIS A 254 12.59 -13.41 -24.00
N TYR A 255 11.27 -13.48 -23.80
CA TYR A 255 10.42 -14.66 -23.92
C TYR A 255 9.08 -14.28 -24.59
N PRO A 256 9.06 -13.98 -25.92
CA PRO A 256 7.89 -13.38 -26.59
C PRO A 256 6.60 -14.20 -26.48
N ASP A 257 6.72 -15.53 -26.31
CA ASP A 257 5.60 -16.46 -26.21
C ASP A 257 5.07 -16.63 -24.78
N VAL A 258 5.76 -16.08 -23.79
CA VAL A 258 5.39 -16.16 -22.37
C VAL A 258 4.44 -15.01 -22.02
N LYS A 259 3.31 -15.35 -21.44
CA LYS A 259 2.32 -14.38 -20.97
C LYS A 259 2.68 -13.91 -19.57
N ALA A 260 2.67 -12.60 -19.35
CA ALA A 260 2.88 -12.03 -18.03
C ALA A 260 1.72 -12.41 -17.08
N PRO A 261 2.01 -12.70 -15.81
CA PRO A 261 1.00 -13.01 -14.81
C PRO A 261 0.19 -11.75 -14.45
N ALA A 262 -1.13 -11.89 -14.33
CA ALA A 262 -1.99 -10.76 -14.00
C ALA A 262 -1.87 -10.35 -12.51
N ARG A 263 -1.87 -11.32 -11.59
CA ARG A 263 -1.93 -11.11 -10.15
C ARG A 263 -0.75 -11.77 -9.43
N TRP A 264 0.43 -11.22 -9.59
CA TRP A 264 1.64 -11.75 -8.95
C TRP A 264 2.13 -10.94 -7.75
N LEU A 265 1.62 -9.70 -7.61
CA LEU A 265 1.96 -8.79 -6.52
C LEU A 265 0.67 -8.29 -5.88
N THR A 266 0.50 -8.57 -4.59
CA THR A 266 -0.67 -8.15 -3.79
C THR A 266 -0.22 -7.63 -2.43
N PHE A 267 -1.17 -7.08 -1.68
CA PHE A 267 -0.92 -6.57 -0.33
C PHE A 267 -1.85 -7.20 0.69
N GLY A 268 -1.28 -7.53 1.84
CA GLY A 268 -1.99 -7.85 3.07
C GLY A 268 -1.84 -6.74 4.11
N SER A 269 -2.66 -6.77 5.13
CA SER A 269 -2.57 -5.90 6.30
C SER A 269 -3.02 -6.64 7.54
N TRP A 270 -2.30 -6.44 8.64
CA TRP A 270 -2.71 -6.89 9.98
C TRP A 270 -3.36 -5.76 10.77
N ILE A 271 -3.25 -4.52 10.31
CA ILE A 271 -3.75 -3.34 11.03
C ILE A 271 -5.28 -3.39 11.07
N GLY A 272 -5.84 -3.57 12.25
CA GLY A 272 -7.28 -3.71 12.48
C GLY A 272 -7.83 -5.14 12.39
N GLY A 273 -6.95 -6.14 12.14
CA GLY A 273 -7.30 -7.55 12.16
C GLY A 273 -6.51 -8.39 13.18
N ASP A 274 -5.38 -7.86 13.64
CA ASP A 274 -4.52 -8.50 14.65
C ASP A 274 -5.04 -8.23 16.06
N ARG A 275 -5.59 -9.28 16.68
CA ARG A 275 -6.22 -9.23 17.99
C ARG A 275 -5.37 -9.85 19.09
N ASP A 276 -4.24 -10.47 18.71
CA ASP A 276 -3.34 -11.08 19.67
C ASP A 276 -2.65 -10.01 20.53
N GLY A 277 -2.97 -10.02 21.82
CA GLY A 277 -2.47 -9.03 22.78
C GLY A 277 -3.01 -7.60 22.62
N ASN A 278 -3.93 -7.32 21.70
CA ASN A 278 -4.50 -5.99 21.50
C ASN A 278 -6.02 -5.94 21.69
N PRO A 279 -6.52 -5.60 22.90
CA PRO A 279 -7.96 -5.55 23.18
C PRO A 279 -8.70 -4.43 22.43
N ASN A 280 -7.98 -3.47 21.83
CA ASN A 280 -8.60 -2.36 21.09
C ASN A 280 -9.01 -2.77 19.66
N VAL A 281 -8.57 -3.93 19.15
CA VAL A 281 -8.99 -4.47 17.87
C VAL A 281 -10.31 -5.22 18.05
N THR A 282 -11.41 -4.49 18.05
CA THR A 282 -12.78 -5.04 18.15
C THR A 282 -13.36 -5.34 16.76
N ALA A 283 -14.47 -6.08 16.71
CA ALA A 283 -15.20 -6.34 15.47
C ALA A 283 -15.61 -5.03 14.75
N ALA A 284 -16.03 -4.01 15.50
CA ALA A 284 -16.35 -2.70 14.96
C ALA A 284 -15.13 -2.02 14.30
N VAL A 285 -13.97 -2.11 14.92
CA VAL A 285 -12.71 -1.59 14.37
C VAL A 285 -12.32 -2.37 13.11
N THR A 286 -12.46 -3.70 13.10
CA THR A 286 -12.22 -4.53 11.93
C THR A 286 -13.12 -4.12 10.76
N ALA A 287 -14.42 -3.94 11.01
CA ALA A 287 -15.38 -3.44 10.01
C ALA A 287 -15.00 -2.05 9.48
N GLN A 288 -14.62 -1.14 10.38
CA GLN A 288 -14.18 0.21 9.99
C GLN A 288 -12.93 0.18 9.10
N VAL A 289 -11.94 -0.66 9.42
CA VAL A 289 -10.70 -0.77 8.64
C VAL A 289 -10.97 -1.35 7.26
N LEU A 290 -11.78 -2.41 7.16
CA LEU A 290 -12.23 -2.97 5.88
C LEU A 290 -12.94 -1.91 5.02
N GLY A 291 -13.80 -1.08 5.62
CA GLY A 291 -14.43 0.05 4.96
C GLY A 291 -13.43 1.10 4.46
N LEU A 292 -12.40 1.43 5.26
CA LEU A 292 -11.34 2.37 4.86
C LEU A 292 -10.52 1.84 3.67
N HIS A 293 -10.16 0.55 3.67
CA HIS A 293 -9.45 -0.12 2.57
C HIS A 293 -10.28 -0.09 1.28
N ARG A 294 -11.54 -0.51 1.37
CA ARG A 294 -12.49 -0.49 0.24
C ARG A 294 -12.68 0.90 -0.33
N ARG A 295 -12.92 1.88 0.53
CA ARG A 295 -13.14 3.27 0.14
C ARG A 295 -11.95 3.83 -0.65
N LEU A 296 -10.72 3.64 -0.17
CA LEU A 296 -9.53 4.13 -0.87
C LEU A 296 -9.43 3.52 -2.27
N ALA A 297 -9.66 2.21 -2.41
CA ALA A 297 -9.61 1.53 -3.70
C ALA A 297 -10.66 2.08 -4.67
N LEU A 298 -11.90 2.25 -4.21
CA LEU A 298 -13.00 2.80 -5.03
C LEU A 298 -12.74 4.26 -5.44
N GLU A 299 -12.25 5.11 -4.53
CA GLU A 299 -11.91 6.51 -4.83
C GLU A 299 -10.78 6.61 -5.87
N LYS A 300 -9.72 5.78 -5.73
CA LYS A 300 -8.60 5.72 -6.70
C LYS A 300 -9.06 5.19 -8.06
N MET A 301 -9.81 4.10 -8.08
CA MET A 301 -10.35 3.52 -9.31
C MET A 301 -11.33 4.47 -9.99
N GLY A 302 -12.22 5.10 -9.24
CA GLY A 302 -13.18 6.08 -9.76
C GLY A 302 -12.50 7.31 -10.35
N HIS A 303 -11.37 7.76 -9.78
CA HIS A 303 -10.57 8.84 -10.36
C HIS A 303 -9.94 8.40 -11.70
N ALA A 304 -9.28 7.25 -11.72
CA ALA A 304 -8.63 6.72 -12.91
C ALA A 304 -9.62 6.45 -14.07
N VAL A 305 -10.81 5.91 -13.75
CA VAL A 305 -11.87 5.69 -14.73
C VAL A 305 -12.41 7.00 -15.32
N ARG A 306 -12.56 8.04 -14.50
CA ARG A 306 -12.98 9.38 -15.00
C ARG A 306 -11.95 9.99 -15.93
N GLU A 307 -10.66 9.94 -15.58
CA GLU A 307 -9.59 10.42 -16.45
C GLU A 307 -9.57 9.65 -17.78
N LEU A 308 -9.63 8.31 -17.72
CA LEU A 308 -9.69 7.48 -18.93
C LEU A 308 -10.93 7.79 -19.78
N SER A 309 -12.09 8.05 -19.15
CA SER A 309 -13.32 8.45 -19.86
C SER A 309 -13.15 9.76 -20.63
N HIS A 310 -12.35 10.70 -20.12
CA HIS A 310 -12.05 11.94 -20.83
C HIS A 310 -11.04 11.76 -21.96
N ASN A 311 -10.13 10.80 -21.85
CA ASN A 311 -9.03 10.60 -22.79
C ASN A 311 -9.38 9.59 -23.91
N LEU A 312 -10.20 8.57 -23.60
CA LEU A 312 -10.57 7.52 -24.55
C LEU A 312 -11.85 7.88 -25.35
N THR A 313 -11.71 8.86 -26.23
CA THR A 313 -12.81 9.46 -27.00
C THR A 313 -12.95 8.89 -28.43
N VAL A 314 -12.64 7.61 -28.60
CA VAL A 314 -12.70 6.93 -29.90
C VAL A 314 -14.14 6.92 -30.43
N SER A 315 -14.33 7.49 -31.63
CA SER A 315 -15.63 7.55 -32.28
C SER A 315 -15.96 6.27 -33.04
N ASP A 316 -17.20 5.78 -32.92
CA ASP A 316 -17.70 4.64 -33.69
C ASP A 316 -17.97 4.96 -35.17
N LEU A 317 -17.86 6.23 -35.55
CA LEU A 317 -17.82 6.67 -36.97
C LEU A 317 -16.43 6.47 -37.58
N ARG A 318 -15.38 6.35 -36.77
CA ARG A 318 -13.98 6.23 -37.19
C ARG A 318 -13.42 4.83 -36.99
N GLU A 319 -13.96 4.09 -36.04
CA GLU A 319 -13.49 2.77 -35.63
C GLU A 319 -14.67 1.84 -35.32
N SER A 320 -14.56 0.58 -35.74
CA SER A 320 -15.59 -0.41 -35.44
C SER A 320 -15.52 -0.80 -33.95
N VAL A 321 -16.68 -0.84 -33.32
CA VAL A 321 -16.82 -1.21 -31.91
C VAL A 321 -17.38 -2.62 -31.79
N SER A 322 -16.76 -3.43 -30.94
CA SER A 322 -17.14 -4.84 -30.78
C SER A 322 -18.60 -5.03 -30.33
N PRO A 323 -19.23 -6.15 -30.69
CA PRO A 323 -20.59 -6.47 -30.21
C PRO A 323 -20.69 -6.54 -28.68
N ALA A 324 -19.62 -6.92 -28.00
CA ALA A 324 -19.57 -6.98 -26.54
C ALA A 324 -19.68 -5.59 -25.89
N VAL A 325 -18.95 -4.60 -26.40
CA VAL A 325 -19.08 -3.19 -25.95
C VAL A 325 -20.50 -2.69 -26.20
N ARG A 326 -21.09 -2.96 -27.38
CA ARG A 326 -22.45 -2.53 -27.70
C ARG A 326 -23.50 -3.16 -26.78
N ARG A 327 -23.31 -4.40 -26.34
CA ARG A 327 -24.18 -5.09 -25.38
C ARG A 327 -24.09 -4.43 -24.00
N GLN A 328 -22.92 -4.28 -23.43
CA GLN A 328 -22.74 -3.61 -22.15
C GLN A 328 -23.27 -2.17 -22.15
N LEU A 329 -23.08 -1.46 -23.27
CA LEU A 329 -23.60 -0.09 -23.42
C LEU A 329 -25.14 -0.05 -23.40
N LYS A 330 -25.84 -1.04 -23.95
CA LYS A 330 -27.31 -1.14 -23.86
C LYS A 330 -27.77 -1.34 -22.43
N GLU A 331 -27.07 -2.15 -21.68
CA GLU A 331 -27.37 -2.41 -20.25
C GLU A 331 -27.15 -1.17 -19.39
N CYS A 332 -26.16 -0.34 -19.72
CA CYS A 332 -25.82 0.86 -18.97
C CYS A 332 -26.62 2.13 -19.36
N ARG A 333 -27.27 2.15 -20.51
CA ARG A 333 -27.83 3.39 -21.12
C ARG A 333 -28.90 4.10 -20.29
N HIS A 334 -29.59 3.38 -19.41
CA HIS A 334 -30.69 3.90 -18.59
C HIS A 334 -30.37 3.91 -17.09
N LEU A 335 -29.08 3.78 -16.71
CA LEU A 335 -28.67 3.72 -15.30
C LEU A 335 -28.96 5.03 -14.55
N SER A 336 -28.84 6.17 -15.23
CA SER A 336 -29.11 7.46 -14.62
C SER A 336 -29.34 8.56 -15.65
N LYS A 337 -29.95 9.68 -15.20
CA LYS A 337 -30.07 10.91 -16.00
C LYS A 337 -28.72 11.46 -16.47
N HIS A 338 -27.66 11.25 -15.70
CA HIS A 338 -26.31 11.67 -16.08
C HIS A 338 -25.80 10.88 -17.29
N ILE A 339 -25.98 9.57 -17.31
CA ILE A 339 -25.57 8.72 -18.44
C ILE A 339 -26.42 9.00 -19.68
N GLU A 340 -27.71 9.26 -19.54
CA GLU A 340 -28.58 9.68 -20.63
C GLU A 340 -28.10 11.01 -21.24
N LEU A 341 -27.77 12.00 -20.40
CA LEU A 341 -27.21 13.28 -20.84
C LEU A 341 -25.86 13.10 -21.54
N LEU A 342 -24.98 12.26 -21.00
CA LEU A 342 -23.70 11.94 -21.60
C LEU A 342 -23.91 11.30 -22.99
N GLY A 343 -24.85 10.36 -23.11
CA GLY A 343 -25.20 9.71 -24.38
C GLY A 343 -25.76 10.66 -25.42
N SER A 344 -26.56 11.65 -25.01
CA SER A 344 -27.07 12.69 -25.92
C SER A 344 -25.97 13.65 -26.38
N ARG A 345 -25.00 13.95 -25.50
CA ARG A 345 -23.90 14.88 -25.80
C ARG A 345 -22.78 14.25 -26.60
N TYR A 346 -22.51 12.94 -26.41
CA TYR A 346 -21.42 12.20 -27.05
C TYR A 346 -21.94 10.89 -27.69
N PRO A 347 -22.88 10.94 -28.64
CA PRO A 347 -23.56 9.75 -29.18
C PRO A 347 -22.64 8.77 -29.89
N HIS A 348 -21.47 9.22 -30.34
CA HIS A 348 -20.50 8.46 -31.11
C HIS A 348 -19.25 8.07 -30.31
N GLU A 349 -19.25 8.20 -28.97
CA GLU A 349 -18.10 7.87 -28.12
C GLU A 349 -18.45 6.72 -27.15
N PRO A 350 -18.61 5.49 -27.62
CA PRO A 350 -19.13 4.36 -26.85
C PRO A 350 -18.24 3.97 -25.65
N TYR A 351 -16.94 4.09 -25.75
CA TYR A 351 -16.04 3.81 -24.64
C TYR A 351 -16.16 4.84 -23.52
N ARG A 352 -16.31 6.13 -23.87
CA ARG A 352 -16.59 7.20 -22.89
C ARG A 352 -17.86 6.93 -22.11
N LEU A 353 -18.93 6.52 -22.81
CA LEU A 353 -20.22 6.23 -22.19
C LEU A 353 -20.13 5.04 -21.23
N LEU A 354 -19.45 3.98 -21.62
CA LEU A 354 -19.29 2.80 -20.80
C LEU A 354 -18.44 3.08 -19.57
N LEU A 355 -17.34 3.84 -19.71
CA LEU A 355 -16.49 4.27 -18.61
C LEU A 355 -17.22 5.29 -17.70
N GLY A 356 -18.05 6.16 -18.26
CA GLY A 356 -18.92 7.08 -17.50
C GLY A 356 -19.87 6.32 -16.59
N ALA A 357 -20.54 5.29 -17.11
CA ALA A 357 -21.42 4.42 -16.33
C ALA A 357 -20.67 3.67 -15.22
N LEU A 358 -19.49 3.15 -15.52
CA LEU A 358 -18.64 2.52 -14.51
C LEU A 358 -18.22 3.50 -13.42
N GLY A 359 -17.83 4.74 -13.80
CA GLY A 359 -17.46 5.80 -12.86
C GLY A 359 -18.60 6.19 -11.92
N GLU A 360 -19.84 6.18 -12.39
CA GLU A 360 -21.02 6.42 -11.56
C GLU A 360 -21.26 5.30 -10.56
N ARG A 361 -21.19 4.03 -10.99
CA ARG A 361 -21.30 2.87 -10.09
C ARG A 361 -20.22 2.88 -8.99
N LEU A 362 -18.98 3.24 -9.35
CA LEU A 362 -17.90 3.41 -8.37
C LEU A 362 -18.18 4.54 -7.38
N GLY A 363 -18.78 5.64 -7.85
CA GLY A 363 -19.18 6.77 -7.01
C GLY A 363 -20.29 6.39 -6.02
N LEU A 364 -21.28 5.62 -6.44
CA LEU A 364 -22.35 5.10 -5.58
C LEU A 364 -21.76 4.18 -4.49
N ALA A 365 -20.90 3.24 -4.86
CA ALA A 365 -20.23 2.36 -3.90
C ALA A 365 -19.38 3.13 -2.87
N VAL A 366 -18.77 4.27 -3.23
CA VAL A 366 -18.10 5.17 -2.28
C VAL A 366 -19.10 5.82 -1.33
N ALA A 367 -20.26 6.26 -1.84
CA ALA A 367 -21.28 6.93 -1.03
C ALA A 367 -21.86 5.98 0.04
N GLU A 368 -22.10 4.73 -0.31
CA GLU A 368 -22.55 3.68 0.63
C GLU A 368 -21.58 3.54 1.82
N ILE A 369 -20.27 3.45 1.56
CA ILE A 369 -19.26 3.32 2.62
C ILE A 369 -19.23 4.56 3.52
N LYS A 370 -19.44 5.76 2.97
CA LYS A 370 -19.46 7.00 3.75
C LYS A 370 -20.63 7.09 4.71
N GLY A 371 -21.73 6.41 4.43
CA GLY A 371 -22.92 6.32 5.29
C GLY A 371 -22.70 5.56 6.60
N GLY A 372 -21.57 4.84 6.75
CA GLY A 372 -21.12 4.25 8.02
C GLY A 372 -21.73 2.89 8.39
N GLU A 373 -22.67 2.35 7.61
CA GLU A 373 -23.42 1.12 7.94
C GLU A 373 -23.11 -0.09 7.04
N VAL A 374 -22.05 -0.06 6.26
CA VAL A 374 -21.82 -1.01 5.16
C VAL A 374 -21.61 -2.46 5.59
N LEU A 375 -21.05 -2.69 6.79
CA LEU A 375 -20.85 -4.04 7.35
C LEU A 375 -21.76 -4.28 8.56
N THR A 376 -22.98 -3.77 8.50
CA THR A 376 -24.05 -4.10 9.45
C THR A 376 -25.05 -5.03 8.80
N ASP A 377 -25.75 -5.80 9.62
CA ASP A 377 -26.83 -6.71 9.20
C ASP A 377 -28.13 -6.00 8.72
N SER A 378 -28.11 -4.71 8.45
CA SER A 378 -29.29 -4.07 7.87
C SER A 378 -29.54 -4.66 6.48
N ALA A 379 -30.75 -5.11 6.24
CA ALA A 379 -31.14 -5.71 4.97
C ALA A 379 -30.77 -4.75 3.83
N ALA A 380 -29.90 -5.23 2.93
CA ALA A 380 -29.64 -4.56 1.67
C ALA A 380 -30.98 -4.35 0.96
N SER A 381 -31.23 -3.16 0.45
CA SER A 381 -32.31 -2.98 -0.51
C SER A 381 -32.00 -3.85 -1.74
N ASP A 382 -32.99 -4.41 -2.40
CA ASP A 382 -32.83 -5.28 -3.59
C ASP A 382 -32.01 -4.60 -4.73
N ASP A 383 -31.76 -3.29 -4.63
CA ASP A 383 -31.01 -2.48 -5.60
C ASP A 383 -29.51 -2.29 -5.22
N ASP A 384 -29.09 -2.68 -3.99
CA ASP A 384 -27.74 -2.53 -3.45
C ASP A 384 -26.86 -3.77 -3.77
N SER A 385 -26.75 -4.15 -5.03
CA SER A 385 -25.81 -5.21 -5.42
C SER A 385 -24.38 -4.66 -5.36
N PRO A 386 -23.50 -5.23 -4.53
CA PRO A 386 -22.12 -4.75 -4.39
C PRO A 386 -21.41 -4.79 -5.74
N LEU A 387 -20.62 -3.77 -6.05
CA LEU A 387 -19.80 -3.74 -7.26
C LEU A 387 -18.60 -4.71 -7.11
N PRO A 388 -18.61 -5.89 -7.74
CA PRO A 388 -17.52 -6.83 -7.64
C PRO A 388 -16.32 -6.39 -8.49
N THR A 389 -15.11 -6.75 -8.06
CA THR A 389 -13.87 -6.45 -8.80
C THR A 389 -13.91 -7.03 -10.22
N GLU A 390 -14.51 -8.19 -10.39
CA GLU A 390 -14.65 -8.90 -11.66
C GLU A 390 -15.51 -8.14 -12.68
N ALA A 391 -16.56 -7.47 -12.25
CA ALA A 391 -17.40 -6.65 -13.15
C ALA A 391 -16.64 -5.42 -13.69
N VAL A 392 -15.78 -4.82 -12.86
CA VAL A 392 -14.88 -3.73 -13.28
C VAL A 392 -13.84 -4.25 -14.27
N ARG A 393 -13.26 -5.41 -13.98
CA ARG A 393 -12.30 -6.10 -14.85
C ARG A 393 -12.91 -6.42 -16.21
N GLU A 394 -14.08 -7.04 -16.22
CA GLU A 394 -14.80 -7.40 -17.46
C GLU A 394 -15.01 -6.17 -18.36
N THR A 395 -15.38 -5.03 -17.76
CA THR A 395 -15.55 -3.78 -18.53
C THR A 395 -14.24 -3.36 -19.21
N PHE A 396 -13.11 -3.40 -18.49
CA PHE A 396 -11.80 -3.06 -19.06
C PHE A 396 -11.36 -4.06 -20.14
N ASP A 397 -11.58 -5.35 -19.92
CA ASP A 397 -11.22 -6.41 -20.85
C ASP A 397 -12.02 -6.32 -22.15
N VAL A 398 -13.32 -6.02 -22.07
CA VAL A 398 -14.19 -5.81 -23.24
C VAL A 398 -13.74 -4.58 -24.03
N ILE A 399 -13.37 -3.48 -23.38
CA ILE A 399 -12.82 -2.29 -24.04
C ILE A 399 -11.47 -2.62 -24.69
N SER A 400 -10.55 -3.26 -23.95
CA SER A 400 -9.22 -3.63 -24.43
C SER A 400 -9.30 -4.56 -25.65
N ALA A 401 -10.13 -5.60 -25.59
CA ALA A 401 -10.34 -6.53 -26.70
C ALA A 401 -10.92 -5.83 -27.93
N SER A 402 -11.87 -4.91 -27.75
CA SER A 402 -12.47 -4.13 -28.84
C SER A 402 -11.43 -3.24 -29.54
N LEU A 403 -10.59 -2.55 -28.77
CA LEU A 403 -9.51 -1.70 -29.29
C LEU A 403 -8.45 -2.51 -30.02
N LYS A 404 -8.05 -3.68 -29.49
CA LYS A 404 -7.05 -4.58 -30.08
C LYS A 404 -7.51 -5.24 -31.38
N ALA A 405 -8.82 -5.49 -31.51
CA ALA A 405 -9.41 -6.05 -32.73
C ALA A 405 -9.48 -5.03 -33.88
N GLY A 406 -9.39 -3.73 -33.59
CA GLY A 406 -9.43 -2.65 -34.57
C GLY A 406 -8.10 -1.91 -34.69
N ARG A 407 -8.18 -0.65 -35.15
CA ARG A 407 -7.01 0.23 -35.33
C ARG A 407 -6.56 0.89 -34.02
N GLY A 408 -7.30 0.72 -32.92
CA GLY A 408 -7.04 1.31 -31.63
C GLY A 408 -6.08 0.53 -30.73
N ALA A 409 -5.35 -0.47 -31.24
CA ALA A 409 -4.49 -1.35 -30.44
C ALA A 409 -3.46 -0.60 -29.56
N LEU A 410 -2.91 0.52 -30.06
CA LEU A 410 -1.99 1.37 -29.29
C LEU A 410 -2.65 1.98 -28.04
N LEU A 411 -3.95 2.31 -28.12
CA LEU A 411 -4.69 2.89 -27.02
C LEU A 411 -4.96 1.86 -25.90
N ALA A 412 -5.05 0.58 -26.27
CA ALA A 412 -5.22 -0.50 -25.31
C ALA A 412 -3.95 -0.75 -24.45
N GLU A 413 -2.77 -0.35 -24.94
CA GLU A 413 -1.48 -0.52 -24.25
C GLU A 413 -1.06 0.72 -23.43
N GLY A 414 -1.91 1.77 -23.39
CA GLY A 414 -1.68 3.01 -22.63
C GLY A 414 -2.36 3.02 -21.27
N GLU A 415 -3.07 4.11 -20.97
CA GLU A 415 -3.76 4.36 -19.69
C GLU A 415 -4.70 3.22 -19.27
N LEU A 416 -5.42 2.61 -20.24
CA LEU A 416 -6.28 1.46 -19.96
C LEU A 416 -5.49 0.30 -19.35
N ARG A 417 -4.29 0.00 -19.86
CA ARG A 417 -3.44 -1.07 -19.35
C ARG A 417 -2.92 -0.74 -17.96
N GLU A 418 -2.56 0.51 -17.69
CA GLU A 418 -2.13 0.96 -16.35
C GLU A 418 -3.25 0.81 -15.30
N ILE A 419 -4.50 1.10 -15.69
CA ILE A 419 -5.65 0.91 -14.82
C ILE A 419 -5.93 -0.58 -14.57
N GLN A 420 -5.78 -1.43 -15.58
CA GLN A 420 -5.87 -2.89 -15.42
C GLN A 420 -4.81 -3.39 -14.43
N HIS A 421 -3.54 -2.96 -14.55
CA HIS A 421 -2.49 -3.30 -13.58
C HIS A 421 -2.84 -2.82 -12.16
N THR A 422 -3.42 -1.63 -12.03
CA THR A 422 -3.87 -1.11 -10.74
C THR A 422 -4.94 -2.01 -10.12
N LEU A 423 -5.90 -2.46 -10.92
CA LEU A 423 -6.94 -3.39 -10.48
C LEU A 423 -6.37 -4.78 -10.13
N ASP A 424 -5.35 -5.23 -10.85
CA ASP A 424 -4.67 -6.51 -10.61
C ASP A 424 -3.96 -6.53 -9.24
N ILE A 425 -3.30 -5.43 -8.87
CA ILE A 425 -2.53 -5.30 -7.63
C ILE A 425 -3.45 -5.09 -6.43
N PHE A 426 -4.36 -4.13 -6.52
CA PHE A 426 -5.08 -3.60 -5.37
C PHE A 426 -6.53 -4.08 -5.27
N GLY A 427 -7.06 -4.68 -6.33
CA GLY A 427 -8.48 -4.98 -6.43
C GLY A 427 -9.35 -3.73 -6.20
N LEU A 428 -10.53 -3.94 -5.64
CA LEU A 428 -11.35 -2.87 -5.06
C LEU A 428 -11.29 -2.85 -3.53
N HIS A 429 -10.18 -3.33 -2.95
CA HIS A 429 -9.99 -3.48 -1.49
C HIS A 429 -8.63 -2.99 -0.97
N THR A 430 -7.74 -2.48 -1.81
CA THR A 430 -6.41 -1.94 -1.50
C THR A 430 -5.43 -2.99 -0.94
N ALA A 431 -5.77 -3.64 0.16
CA ALA A 431 -5.01 -4.71 0.78
C ALA A 431 -5.99 -5.70 1.42
N LYS A 432 -5.64 -6.97 1.42
CA LYS A 432 -6.37 -8.02 2.13
C LYS A 432 -6.19 -7.84 3.63
N LEU A 433 -7.24 -7.98 4.42
CA LEU A 433 -7.13 -7.93 5.86
C LEU A 433 -7.00 -9.34 6.43
N ASP A 434 -5.86 -9.62 7.08
CA ASP A 434 -5.66 -10.85 7.86
C ASP A 434 -6.31 -10.68 9.24
N LEU A 435 -6.90 -11.75 9.75
CA LEU A 435 -7.37 -11.81 11.13
C LEU A 435 -6.42 -12.69 11.94
N ARG A 436 -6.04 -12.24 13.14
CA ARG A 436 -5.20 -13.02 14.06
C ARG A 436 -5.79 -13.07 15.46
N GLN A 437 -5.79 -14.26 16.07
CA GLN A 437 -6.22 -14.45 17.45
C GLN A 437 -5.47 -15.61 18.11
N HIS A 438 -5.33 -15.55 19.41
CA HIS A 438 -4.68 -16.55 20.25
C HIS A 438 -5.55 -17.83 20.40
N SER A 439 -4.94 -19.03 20.30
CA SER A 439 -5.62 -20.34 20.40
C SER A 439 -6.48 -20.50 21.66
N ALA A 440 -6.01 -20.05 22.82
CA ALA A 440 -6.77 -20.15 24.06
C ALA A 440 -8.15 -19.45 24.01
N HIS A 441 -8.31 -18.41 23.18
CA HIS A 441 -9.61 -17.77 23.02
C HIS A 441 -10.58 -18.64 22.22
N HIS A 442 -10.06 -19.40 21.24
CA HIS A 442 -10.86 -20.36 20.46
C HIS A 442 -11.31 -21.52 21.33
N GLU A 443 -10.38 -22.12 22.10
CA GLU A 443 -10.68 -23.19 23.04
C GLU A 443 -11.80 -22.81 24.02
N ASN A 444 -11.71 -21.62 24.62
CA ASN A 444 -12.75 -21.13 25.55
C ASN A 444 -14.09 -20.90 24.85
N ALA A 445 -14.09 -20.35 23.64
CA ALA A 445 -15.32 -20.13 22.87
C ALA A 445 -15.98 -21.45 22.48
N VAL A 446 -15.18 -22.44 22.04
CA VAL A 446 -15.67 -23.78 21.68
C VAL A 446 -16.22 -24.52 22.90
N ALA A 447 -15.58 -24.39 24.07
CA ALA A 447 -16.09 -24.96 25.32
C ALA A 447 -17.52 -24.47 25.64
N GLU A 448 -17.79 -23.17 25.52
CA GLU A 448 -19.12 -22.60 25.70
C GLU A 448 -20.11 -23.06 24.61
N LEU A 449 -19.68 -23.02 23.34
CA LEU A 449 -20.55 -23.39 22.20
C LEU A 449 -20.98 -24.85 22.18
N LEU A 450 -20.16 -25.73 22.75
CA LEU A 450 -20.45 -27.18 22.88
C LEU A 450 -21.04 -27.51 24.24
N ASP A 451 -21.27 -26.53 25.13
CA ASP A 451 -21.72 -26.70 26.54
C ASP A 451 -20.85 -27.74 27.28
N ARG A 452 -19.51 -27.63 27.15
CA ARG A 452 -18.52 -28.57 27.69
C ARG A 452 -17.49 -27.84 28.55
N SER A 453 -17.80 -27.66 29.83
CA SER A 453 -16.87 -26.99 30.79
C SER A 453 -15.56 -27.75 31.03
N ASP A 454 -15.51 -29.02 30.67
CA ASP A 454 -14.34 -29.92 30.72
C ASP A 454 -13.50 -29.92 29.43
N TYR A 455 -13.90 -29.19 28.40
CA TYR A 455 -13.28 -29.22 27.07
C TYR A 455 -11.75 -29.00 27.11
N ALA A 456 -11.28 -28.01 27.84
CA ALA A 456 -9.84 -27.72 27.98
C ALA A 456 -9.03 -28.87 28.65
N LYS A 457 -9.72 -29.81 29.33
CA LYS A 457 -9.09 -30.94 30.01
C LYS A 457 -9.09 -32.23 29.17
N LEU A 458 -9.77 -32.20 28.04
CA LEU A 458 -9.79 -33.35 27.10
C LEU A 458 -8.41 -33.51 26.46
N ASP A 459 -8.05 -34.76 26.22
CA ASP A 459 -6.87 -35.05 25.40
C ASP A 459 -7.14 -34.73 23.91
N GLU A 460 -6.08 -34.63 23.14
CA GLU A 460 -6.13 -34.24 21.73
C GLU A 460 -7.03 -35.14 20.88
N ALA A 461 -7.04 -36.45 21.13
CA ALA A 461 -7.86 -37.40 20.40
C ALA A 461 -9.36 -37.16 20.64
N ALA A 462 -9.75 -36.94 21.91
CA ALA A 462 -11.12 -36.62 22.30
C ALA A 462 -11.58 -35.27 21.75
N LYS A 463 -10.72 -34.24 21.78
CA LYS A 463 -11.01 -32.92 21.14
C LYS A 463 -11.27 -33.08 19.65
N ARG A 464 -10.42 -33.80 18.93
CA ARG A 464 -10.56 -34.01 17.49
C ARG A 464 -11.84 -34.78 17.11
N GLU A 465 -12.19 -35.81 17.86
CA GLU A 465 -13.42 -36.57 17.63
C GLU A 465 -14.67 -35.70 17.87
N LEU A 466 -14.69 -34.96 18.97
CA LEU A 466 -15.78 -34.05 19.30
C LEU A 466 -15.94 -32.94 18.25
N LEU A 467 -14.83 -32.30 17.82
CA LEU A 467 -14.84 -31.25 16.80
C LEU A 467 -15.24 -31.79 15.43
N ALA A 468 -14.83 -33.00 15.06
CA ALA A 468 -15.24 -33.62 13.80
C ALA A 468 -16.76 -33.87 13.76
N ALA A 469 -17.35 -34.35 14.86
CA ALA A 469 -18.79 -34.52 15.00
C ALA A 469 -19.53 -33.16 14.97
N ALA A 470 -19.02 -32.16 15.67
CA ALA A 470 -19.57 -30.81 15.69
C ALA A 470 -19.53 -30.17 14.30
N LEU A 471 -18.41 -30.27 13.59
CA LEU A 471 -18.22 -29.78 12.22
C LEU A 471 -19.21 -30.40 11.23
N ALA A 472 -19.54 -31.68 11.39
CA ALA A 472 -20.50 -32.36 10.50
C ALA A 472 -21.91 -31.77 10.56
N THR A 473 -22.31 -31.25 11.72
CA THR A 473 -23.67 -30.73 11.99
C THR A 473 -23.78 -29.22 12.11
N ALA A 474 -22.63 -28.52 12.16
CA ALA A 474 -22.58 -27.07 12.35
C ALA A 474 -23.32 -26.29 11.24
N LYS A 475 -24.08 -25.28 11.65
CA LYS A 475 -24.78 -24.31 10.80
C LYS A 475 -24.54 -22.91 11.34
N PRO A 476 -24.61 -21.89 10.49
CA PRO A 476 -24.50 -20.50 10.94
C PRO A 476 -25.48 -20.16 12.07
N LEU A 477 -24.98 -19.48 13.09
CA LEU A 477 -25.78 -19.06 14.25
C LEU A 477 -26.64 -17.87 13.88
N GLY A 478 -27.92 -17.92 14.25
CA GLY A 478 -28.82 -16.77 14.14
C GLY A 478 -28.54 -15.71 15.21
N LYS A 479 -28.96 -14.47 14.98
CA LYS A 479 -28.78 -13.33 15.89
C LYS A 479 -29.20 -13.60 17.34
N THR A 480 -30.31 -14.30 17.53
CA THR A 480 -30.82 -14.64 18.88
C THR A 480 -29.91 -15.61 19.63
N ALA A 481 -29.26 -16.53 18.92
CA ALA A 481 -28.29 -17.46 19.52
C ALA A 481 -27.00 -16.71 19.91
N LEU A 482 -26.48 -15.89 19.01
CA LEU A 482 -25.30 -15.05 19.27
C LEU A 482 -25.48 -14.13 20.49
N ALA A 483 -26.67 -13.51 20.63
CA ALA A 483 -26.96 -12.61 21.76
C ALA A 483 -26.95 -13.29 23.14
N LYS A 484 -27.07 -14.61 23.21
CA LYS A 484 -27.05 -15.38 24.47
C LYS A 484 -25.65 -15.78 24.92
N LEU A 485 -24.66 -15.68 24.03
CA LEU A 485 -23.28 -16.06 24.32
C LEU A 485 -22.58 -15.03 25.24
N SER A 486 -21.60 -15.50 25.97
CA SER A 486 -20.77 -14.66 26.81
C SER A 486 -20.05 -13.58 26.01
N PRO A 487 -19.67 -12.45 26.62
CA PRO A 487 -18.88 -11.42 25.97
C PRO A 487 -17.54 -11.94 25.42
N SER A 488 -16.90 -12.92 26.06
CA SER A 488 -15.65 -13.55 25.62
C SER A 488 -15.84 -14.31 24.31
N THR A 489 -16.87 -15.14 24.21
CA THR A 489 -17.18 -15.93 23.01
C THR A 489 -17.64 -15.04 21.86
N ARG A 490 -18.47 -14.03 22.14
CA ARG A 490 -18.84 -13.03 21.13
C ARG A 490 -17.61 -12.27 20.62
N ASN A 491 -16.65 -11.96 21.48
CA ASN A 491 -15.40 -11.31 21.08
C ASN A 491 -14.61 -12.15 20.04
N VAL A 492 -14.77 -13.47 20.01
CA VAL A 492 -14.18 -14.36 18.99
C VAL A 492 -15.05 -14.44 17.74
N LEU A 493 -16.38 -14.55 17.87
CA LEU A 493 -17.30 -14.77 16.76
C LEU A 493 -17.62 -13.50 15.96
N ASP A 494 -17.78 -12.35 16.63
CA ASP A 494 -18.19 -11.11 15.96
C ASP A 494 -17.24 -10.66 14.83
N PRO A 495 -15.89 -10.75 14.97
CA PRO A 495 -14.99 -10.45 13.86
C PRO A 495 -15.08 -11.43 12.70
N LEU A 496 -15.36 -12.71 12.97
CA LEU A 496 -15.59 -13.70 11.93
C LEU A 496 -16.91 -13.42 11.18
N HIS A 497 -17.93 -12.96 11.90
CA HIS A 497 -19.18 -12.53 11.29
C HIS A 497 -18.97 -11.29 10.41
N VAL A 498 -18.19 -10.30 10.87
CA VAL A 498 -17.77 -9.16 10.04
C VAL A 498 -17.02 -9.63 8.80
N ALA A 499 -16.14 -10.63 8.93
CA ALA A 499 -15.42 -11.19 7.79
C ALA A 499 -16.39 -11.86 6.77
N ALA A 500 -17.39 -12.61 7.25
CA ALA A 500 -18.41 -13.18 6.37
C ALA A 500 -19.18 -12.11 5.60
N LEU A 501 -19.62 -11.05 6.27
CA LEU A 501 -20.29 -9.90 5.64
C LEU A 501 -19.38 -9.17 4.65
N ALA A 502 -18.11 -9.02 4.98
CA ALA A 502 -17.13 -8.38 4.08
C ALA A 502 -16.88 -9.23 2.83
N ALA A 503 -16.82 -10.54 2.96
CA ALA A 503 -16.70 -11.44 1.81
C ALA A 503 -17.92 -11.35 0.89
N GLU A 504 -19.12 -11.23 1.45
CA GLU A 504 -20.37 -11.06 0.72
C GLU A 504 -20.44 -9.69 0.01
N LYS A 505 -20.22 -8.60 0.76
CA LYS A 505 -20.41 -7.23 0.26
C LYS A 505 -19.22 -6.66 -0.52
N PHE A 506 -17.99 -7.00 -0.16
CA PHE A 506 -16.78 -6.46 -0.79
C PHE A 506 -16.10 -7.47 -1.71
N GLY A 507 -16.49 -8.74 -1.62
CA GLY A 507 -15.88 -9.87 -2.28
C GLY A 507 -14.79 -10.52 -1.42
N PRO A 508 -14.49 -11.81 -1.66
CA PRO A 508 -13.52 -12.58 -0.88
C PRO A 508 -12.09 -12.00 -0.94
N GLY A 509 -11.77 -11.24 -1.97
CA GLY A 509 -10.47 -10.57 -2.11
C GLY A 509 -10.18 -9.49 -1.07
N ALA A 510 -11.18 -9.02 -0.31
CA ALA A 510 -10.98 -8.07 0.78
C ALA A 510 -10.34 -8.69 2.03
N LEU A 511 -10.38 -10.02 2.14
CA LEU A 511 -9.87 -10.78 3.28
C LEU A 511 -8.64 -11.60 2.88
N GLY A 512 -7.71 -11.74 3.81
CA GLY A 512 -6.53 -12.58 3.68
C GLY A 512 -6.73 -13.93 4.38
N ILE A 513 -5.88 -14.21 5.36
CA ILE A 513 -5.87 -15.47 6.11
C ILE A 513 -6.31 -15.26 7.56
N TYR A 514 -6.75 -16.32 8.20
CA TYR A 514 -6.96 -16.38 9.64
C TYR A 514 -5.76 -17.03 10.30
N ILE A 515 -5.05 -16.27 11.13
CA ILE A 515 -3.81 -16.68 11.78
C ILE A 515 -4.12 -17.09 13.21
N ILE A 516 -3.69 -18.28 13.61
CA ILE A 516 -3.80 -18.77 14.98
C ILE A 516 -2.43 -18.61 15.63
N SER A 517 -2.30 -17.70 16.62
CA SER A 517 -1.10 -17.61 17.42
C SER A 517 -1.09 -18.68 18.52
N MET A 518 0.10 -19.13 18.94
CA MET A 518 0.30 -20.16 19.95
C MET A 518 -0.43 -21.45 19.63
N THR A 519 -0.30 -21.94 18.39
CA THR A 519 -0.87 -23.20 17.96
C THR A 519 -0.01 -24.36 18.47
N ASP A 520 -0.62 -25.29 19.19
CA ASP A 520 0.05 -26.47 19.75
C ASP A 520 -0.42 -27.77 19.10
N ALA A 521 -1.68 -27.84 18.63
CA ALA A 521 -2.32 -29.06 18.23
C ALA A 521 -3.20 -28.92 16.99
N VAL A 522 -3.62 -30.04 16.41
CA VAL A 522 -4.57 -30.08 15.28
C VAL A 522 -5.94 -29.57 15.69
N SER A 523 -6.35 -29.80 16.95
CA SER A 523 -7.61 -29.30 17.49
C SER A 523 -7.74 -27.79 17.35
N ASP A 524 -6.67 -26.99 17.51
CA ASP A 524 -6.71 -25.54 17.37
C ASP A 524 -7.19 -25.09 15.98
N MET A 525 -6.77 -25.82 14.93
CA MET A 525 -7.25 -25.55 13.57
C MET A 525 -8.70 -25.99 13.37
N LEU A 526 -9.10 -27.12 13.96
CA LEU A 526 -10.48 -27.62 13.88
C LEU A 526 -11.45 -26.72 14.65
N GLU A 527 -11.01 -26.14 15.77
CA GLU A 527 -11.75 -25.11 16.51
C GLU A 527 -12.07 -23.92 15.62
N VAL A 528 -11.07 -23.35 14.96
CA VAL A 528 -11.27 -22.22 14.04
C VAL A 528 -12.15 -22.63 12.85
N ALA A 529 -11.98 -23.81 12.29
CA ALA A 529 -12.86 -24.32 11.22
C ALA A 529 -14.32 -24.43 11.69
N TYR A 530 -14.55 -24.86 12.93
CA TYR A 530 -15.88 -24.90 13.55
C TYR A 530 -16.47 -23.51 13.72
N LEU A 531 -15.69 -22.54 14.25
CA LEU A 531 -16.09 -21.14 14.39
C LEU A 531 -16.42 -20.49 13.04
N HIS A 532 -15.65 -20.79 11.99
CA HIS A 532 -15.94 -20.35 10.62
C HIS A 532 -17.32 -20.84 10.15
N LYS A 533 -17.62 -22.14 10.36
CA LYS A 533 -18.95 -22.66 9.99
C LYS A 533 -20.09 -22.00 10.75
N LEU A 534 -19.90 -21.69 12.02
CA LEU A 534 -20.90 -21.03 12.85
C LEU A 534 -21.16 -19.57 12.47
N THR A 535 -20.22 -18.91 11.86
CA THR A 535 -20.30 -17.48 11.47
C THR A 535 -20.54 -17.28 9.98
N GLY A 536 -20.39 -18.32 9.16
CA GLY A 536 -20.38 -18.20 7.69
C GLY A 536 -19.07 -17.66 7.12
N ALA A 537 -18.05 -17.46 7.95
CA ALA A 537 -16.72 -17.05 7.47
C ALA A 537 -16.04 -18.19 6.70
N SER A 538 -15.18 -17.82 5.74
CA SER A 538 -14.41 -18.78 4.95
C SER A 538 -13.05 -18.17 4.60
N LEU A 539 -12.12 -18.18 5.57
CA LEU A 539 -10.74 -17.76 5.36
C LEU A 539 -9.81 -18.98 5.39
N PRO A 540 -8.71 -18.96 4.63
CA PRO A 540 -7.63 -19.92 4.84
C PRO A 540 -7.09 -19.80 6.27
N ILE A 541 -6.80 -20.93 6.90
CA ILE A 541 -6.30 -20.97 8.29
C ILE A 541 -4.79 -21.20 8.26
N ALA A 542 -4.04 -20.37 8.98
CA ALA A 542 -2.60 -20.48 9.12
C ALA A 542 -2.19 -20.62 10.60
N PRO A 543 -1.70 -21.78 11.03
CA PRO A 543 -1.18 -21.95 12.38
C PRO A 543 0.22 -21.35 12.52
N LEU A 544 0.49 -20.66 13.65
CA LEU A 544 1.83 -20.27 14.06
C LEU A 544 2.32 -21.16 15.18
N PHE A 545 3.42 -21.87 14.92
CA PHE A 545 4.12 -22.71 15.89
C PHE A 545 5.21 -21.87 16.57
N GLU A 546 4.80 -21.04 17.50
CA GLU A 546 5.67 -20.15 18.26
C GLU A 546 5.63 -20.52 19.74
N THR A 547 6.74 -20.28 20.47
CA THR A 547 6.87 -20.55 21.91
C THR A 547 7.15 -19.28 22.70
#